data_a129242a29781e8060c9e1ed82f4b013
#
_entry.id   a129242a29781e8060c9e1ed82f4b013
#
_cell.length_a   1.000
_cell.length_b   1.000
_cell.length_c   1.000
_cell.angle_alpha   90.00
_cell.angle_beta   90.00
_cell.angle_gamma   90.00
#
_symmetry.space_group_name_H-M   'P 1'
#
loop_
_entity.id
_entity.type
_entity.pdbx_description
1 polymer ?
#
loop_
_entity_poly.entity_id
_entity_poly.type
_entity_poly.pdbx_seq_one_letter_code
_entity_poly.pdbx_strand_id
1 'polypeptide(L)'
;MSGRPRAVLGLEEEDNRTLSRREADNLLKTRFLEALTRNDAVEVAKILRSTSIDIDTVLDVEDRDMILASYKQGYWLPSYKLETSWAMGLHVCMMYNALESAIVLLQNGAAVNRKPNGKTPLHVACTVSNADCVGLLLEWGARINSIEENQDTPLHTAARYGIPELVAFYIAHGADINAVNGYMETPLITAAFWAMDIRERTYNSEHHLVCRILLDHNANPHLYEEDDKTALHKACWNCDHVLIQMLLEAGAKTNAMDVNGCAALQYLLKVTQIRPWAIPERCYQLLLNYGAARVYPPQFHKVLQACHEYPRAVEVMVNSYEHIKHTKKWRAAIPEAVYERYKTFYDSLFAVCTNNPRTLQHLARCAIRAAMSYRCELGVQQLFLPSSVKKYLLLEPVGIIY
;
A
#
# COMPACT_ATOMS: atom_id res chain seq x y z
N MET A 1 56.98 42.70 43.24
CA MET A 1 56.98 42.75 41.80
C MET A 1 56.07 41.62 41.29
N SER A 2 54.84 41.79 41.23
CA SER A 2 53.96 42.36 40.18
C SER A 2 54.07 41.64 38.82
N GLY A 3 53.23 40.71 38.62
CA GLY A 3 52.93 40.12 37.30
C GLY A 3 51.48 39.69 37.30
N ARG A 4 50.56 40.53 36.90
CA ARG A 4 49.14 40.25 36.68
C ARG A 4 48.95 39.46 35.40
N PRO A 5 48.12 38.43 35.33
CA PRO A 5 47.66 37.83 34.08
C PRO A 5 46.53 38.72 33.47
N ARG A 6 46.81 39.35 32.36
CA ARG A 6 45.88 40.13 31.53
C ARG A 6 45.31 39.28 30.39
N ALA A 7 44.81 38.08 30.63
CA ALA A 7 44.34 37.19 29.58
C ALA A 7 42.96 36.56 29.81
N VAL A 8 42.29 36.83 30.96
CA VAL A 8 41.02 36.18 31.26
C VAL A 8 39.78 37.00 30.85
N LEU A 9 39.91 38.33 30.78
CA LEU A 9 38.79 39.23 30.48
C LEU A 9 38.37 39.26 28.99
N GLY A 10 39.24 38.84 28.06
CA GLY A 10 38.88 38.82 26.63
C GLY A 10 38.09 37.59 26.19
N LEU A 11 38.27 36.48 26.85
CA LEU A 11 37.56 35.20 26.51
C LEU A 11 36.12 35.20 27.04
N GLU A 12 35.85 35.81 28.20
CA GLU A 12 34.48 35.90 28.75
C GLU A 12 33.61 36.90 27.97
N GLU A 13 34.17 37.98 27.42
CA GLU A 13 33.44 38.91 26.56
C GLU A 13 33.18 38.40 25.17
N GLU A 14 34.05 37.59 24.59
CA GLU A 14 33.81 36.87 23.31
C GLU A 14 32.77 35.76 23.47
N ASP A 15 32.81 34.99 24.57
CA ASP A 15 31.81 33.96 24.85
C ASP A 15 30.43 34.57 25.14
N ASN A 16 30.34 35.66 25.89
CA ASN A 16 29.09 36.37 26.12
C ASN A 16 28.52 37.02 24.85
N ARG A 17 29.35 37.56 23.96
CA ARG A 17 28.89 38.09 22.66
C ARG A 17 28.44 36.99 21.71
N THR A 18 29.07 35.83 21.72
CA THR A 18 28.68 34.66 20.92
C THR A 18 27.41 34.03 21.45
N LEU A 19 27.21 33.93 22.77
CA LEU A 19 25.96 33.47 23.42
C LEU A 19 24.79 34.40 23.08
N SER A 20 24.96 35.72 23.24
CA SER A 20 23.94 36.71 22.90
C SER A 20 23.56 36.70 21.41
N ARG A 21 24.53 36.44 20.51
CA ARG A 21 24.27 36.33 19.07
C ARG A 21 23.51 35.04 18.72
N ARG A 22 23.81 33.90 19.37
CA ARG A 22 23.07 32.64 19.21
C ARG A 22 21.63 32.78 19.74
N GLU A 23 21.43 33.42 20.88
CA GLU A 23 20.10 33.66 21.44
C GLU A 23 19.24 34.53 20.50
N ALA A 24 19.83 35.58 19.93
CA ALA A 24 19.16 36.43 18.95
C ALA A 24 18.80 35.69 17.67
N ASP A 25 19.69 34.83 17.19
CA ASP A 25 19.44 33.95 16.00
C ASP A 25 18.32 32.96 16.29
N ASN A 26 18.32 32.30 17.45
CA ASN A 26 17.25 31.38 17.85
C ASN A 26 15.90 32.10 17.99
N LEU A 27 15.88 33.27 18.59
CA LEU A 27 14.64 34.07 18.70
C LEU A 27 14.10 34.46 17.32
N LEU A 28 14.99 34.81 16.40
CA LEU A 28 14.62 35.16 15.04
C LEU A 28 14.05 33.90 14.29
N LYS A 29 14.67 32.75 14.45
CA LYS A 29 14.17 31.47 13.88
C LYS A 29 12.79 31.11 14.44
N THR A 30 12.60 31.26 15.76
CA THR A 30 11.30 31.02 16.41
C THR A 30 10.22 31.94 15.85
N ARG A 31 10.50 33.22 15.74
CA ARG A 31 9.57 34.22 15.18
C ARG A 31 9.25 33.94 13.73
N PHE A 32 10.25 33.52 12.93
CA PHE A 32 10.06 33.14 11.54
C PHE A 32 9.18 31.88 11.43
N LEU A 33 9.43 30.86 12.26
CA LEU A 33 8.62 29.65 12.33
C LEU A 33 7.15 29.98 12.71
N GLU A 34 6.92 30.83 13.72
CA GLU A 34 5.57 31.22 14.09
C GLU A 34 4.83 31.98 12.97
N ALA A 35 5.53 32.86 12.23
CA ALA A 35 4.94 33.55 11.09
C ALA A 35 4.53 32.56 9.96
N LEU A 36 5.37 31.56 9.70
CA LEU A 36 5.08 30.51 8.71
C LEU A 36 3.87 29.64 9.12
N THR A 37 3.83 29.20 10.38
CA THR A 37 2.74 28.32 10.89
C THR A 37 1.40 29.04 10.94
N ARG A 38 1.39 30.37 11.13
CA ARG A 38 0.17 31.20 11.12
C ARG A 38 -0.23 31.72 9.76
N ASN A 39 0.54 31.37 8.70
CA ASN A 39 0.37 31.90 7.35
C ASN A 39 0.40 33.44 7.29
N ASP A 40 1.24 34.09 8.13
CA ASP A 40 1.41 35.53 8.12
C ASP A 40 2.45 35.96 7.07
N ALA A 41 1.99 36.04 5.83
CA ALA A 41 2.82 36.40 4.68
C ALA A 41 3.46 37.78 4.82
N VAL A 42 2.79 38.73 5.54
CA VAL A 42 3.30 40.08 5.75
C VAL A 42 4.49 40.04 6.69
N GLU A 43 4.39 39.34 7.81
CA GLU A 43 5.49 39.23 8.76
C GLU A 43 6.64 38.39 8.17
N VAL A 44 6.36 37.32 7.39
CA VAL A 44 7.38 36.56 6.64
C VAL A 44 8.15 37.48 5.70
N ALA A 45 7.45 38.28 4.88
CA ALA A 45 8.10 39.23 3.96
C ALA A 45 8.93 40.28 4.70
N LYS A 46 8.47 40.76 5.85
CA LYS A 46 9.18 41.75 6.70
C LYS A 46 10.47 41.13 7.27
N ILE A 47 10.39 39.91 7.81
CA ILE A 47 11.56 39.20 8.35
C ILE A 47 12.60 38.99 7.26
N LEU A 48 12.23 38.51 6.08
CA LEU A 48 13.16 38.32 4.98
C LEU A 48 13.85 39.61 4.49
N ARG A 49 13.15 40.74 4.54
CA ARG A 49 13.72 42.04 4.11
C ARG A 49 14.55 42.74 5.19
N SER A 50 14.20 42.56 6.46
CA SER A 50 14.78 43.32 7.57
C SER A 50 15.86 42.57 8.33
N THR A 51 16.09 41.31 8.05
CA THR A 51 17.04 40.44 8.75
C THR A 51 17.98 39.73 7.79
N SER A 52 19.03 39.12 8.33
CA SER A 52 19.98 38.30 7.57
C SER A 52 19.62 36.80 7.57
N ILE A 53 18.35 36.43 7.85
CA ILE A 53 17.94 35.07 7.87
C ILE A 53 18.03 34.49 6.45
N ASP A 54 18.65 33.32 6.33
CA ASP A 54 18.64 32.59 5.07
C ASP A 54 17.24 32.02 4.83
N ILE A 55 16.68 32.23 3.63
CA ILE A 55 15.35 31.77 3.25
C ILE A 55 15.21 30.24 3.36
N ASP A 56 16.30 29.54 3.13
CA ASP A 56 16.41 28.09 3.21
C ASP A 56 16.97 27.62 4.56
N THR A 57 16.87 28.47 5.61
CA THR A 57 17.29 28.10 6.96
C THR A 57 16.56 26.85 7.45
N VAL A 58 17.32 25.96 8.09
CA VAL A 58 16.76 24.77 8.73
C VAL A 58 16.23 25.15 10.10
N LEU A 59 14.98 24.75 10.36
CA LEU A 59 14.21 25.01 11.56
C LEU A 59 13.91 23.69 12.28
N ASP A 60 13.91 23.71 13.61
CA ASP A 60 13.39 22.62 14.42
C ASP A 60 11.89 22.77 14.56
N VAL A 61 11.13 21.78 14.08
CA VAL A 61 9.68 21.80 14.01
C VAL A 61 9.09 20.65 14.80
N GLU A 62 8.02 20.88 15.56
CA GLU A 62 7.24 19.77 16.14
C GLU A 62 6.63 18.93 15.03
N ASP A 63 6.88 17.62 15.05
CA ASP A 63 6.41 16.66 14.05
C ASP A 63 5.76 15.44 14.73
N ARG A 64 4.74 15.70 15.57
CA ARG A 64 4.04 14.64 16.34
C ARG A 64 3.36 13.60 15.46
N ASP A 65 2.95 14.02 14.28
CA ASP A 65 2.27 13.16 13.29
C ASP A 65 3.24 12.50 12.29
N MET A 66 4.56 12.71 12.51
CA MET A 66 5.64 12.15 11.69
C MET A 66 5.51 12.50 10.19
N ILE A 67 5.03 13.68 9.87
CA ILE A 67 4.82 14.17 8.51
C ILE A 67 6.15 14.32 7.77
N LEU A 68 7.18 14.81 8.46
CA LEU A 68 8.53 15.02 7.92
C LEU A 68 9.40 13.77 8.01
N ALA A 69 9.09 12.84 8.90
CA ALA A 69 9.88 11.64 9.10
C ALA A 69 9.90 10.77 7.85
N SER A 70 11.07 10.24 7.50
CA SER A 70 11.17 9.21 6.48
C SER A 70 10.80 7.84 7.05
N TYR A 71 10.31 6.95 6.20
CA TYR A 71 9.89 5.59 6.57
C TYR A 71 10.97 4.77 7.32
N LYS A 72 12.25 5.00 7.06
CA LYS A 72 13.38 4.33 7.73
C LYS A 72 13.58 4.76 9.18
N GLN A 73 13.09 5.93 9.58
CA GLN A 73 13.35 6.48 10.92
C GLN A 73 12.43 5.92 12.01
N GLY A 74 11.81 4.77 11.83
CA GLY A 74 11.06 4.10 12.90
C GLY A 74 9.55 4.03 12.72
N TYR A 75 9.06 4.26 11.55
CA TYR A 75 7.62 4.19 11.22
C TYR A 75 6.95 2.86 11.61
N TRP A 76 7.76 1.77 11.75
CA TRP A 76 7.30 0.45 12.16
C TRP A 76 7.25 0.22 13.67
N LEU A 77 7.82 1.12 14.47
CA LEU A 77 7.86 0.98 15.92
C LEU A 77 6.75 1.84 16.54
N PRO A 78 5.67 1.24 17.08
CA PRO A 78 4.56 1.99 17.68
C PRO A 78 4.94 2.91 18.84
N SER A 79 6.15 2.73 19.38
CA SER A 79 6.70 3.49 20.51
C SER A 79 7.67 4.61 20.11
N TYR A 80 8.03 4.70 18.82
CA TYR A 80 8.99 5.72 18.35
C TYR A 80 8.19 6.94 17.86
N LYS A 81 8.21 8.01 18.64
CA LYS A 81 7.70 9.33 18.24
C LYS A 81 8.87 10.30 18.20
N LEU A 82 9.10 10.89 17.04
CA LEU A 82 9.95 12.07 16.93
C LEU A 82 9.13 13.24 17.48
N GLU A 83 9.66 13.92 18.52
CA GLU A 83 9.02 15.14 19.02
C GLU A 83 9.31 16.32 18.10
N THR A 84 10.48 16.35 17.49
CA THR A 84 10.93 17.40 16.57
C THR A 84 11.61 16.84 15.33
N SER A 85 11.49 17.54 14.24
CA SER A 85 12.11 17.23 12.94
C SER A 85 12.71 18.49 12.33
N TRP A 86 13.66 18.31 11.43
CA TRP A 86 14.27 19.41 10.69
C TRP A 86 13.46 19.74 9.44
N ALA A 87 13.09 21.02 9.28
CA ALA A 87 12.36 21.50 8.13
C ALA A 87 12.92 22.84 7.64
N MET A 88 12.72 23.15 6.39
CA MET A 88 12.93 24.49 5.84
C MET A 88 11.60 25.20 5.77
N GLY A 89 11.60 26.53 5.64
CA GLY A 89 10.38 27.34 5.64
C GLY A 89 9.29 26.81 4.69
N LEU A 90 9.68 26.35 3.50
CA LEU A 90 8.72 25.82 2.53
C LEU A 90 8.07 24.50 2.97
N HIS A 91 8.80 23.62 3.69
CA HIS A 91 8.22 22.40 4.28
C HIS A 91 7.21 22.73 5.37
N VAL A 92 7.52 23.74 6.21
CA VAL A 92 6.60 24.23 7.24
C VAL A 92 5.31 24.76 6.61
N CYS A 93 5.43 25.57 5.55
CA CYS A 93 4.24 26.06 4.84
C CYS A 93 3.37 24.91 4.31
N MET A 94 3.97 23.83 3.81
CA MET A 94 3.22 22.65 3.34
C MET A 94 2.53 21.94 4.50
N MET A 95 3.21 21.74 5.63
CA MET A 95 2.63 21.09 6.82
C MET A 95 1.39 21.83 7.35
N TYR A 96 1.43 23.14 7.34
CA TYR A 96 0.39 24.00 7.95
C TYR A 96 -0.57 24.63 6.92
N ASN A 97 -0.50 24.23 5.67
CA ASN A 97 -1.30 24.80 4.57
C ASN A 97 -1.16 26.32 4.45
N ALA A 98 0.05 26.83 4.62
CA ALA A 98 0.35 28.26 4.64
C ALA A 98 0.68 28.77 3.21
N LEU A 99 -0.32 28.84 2.34
CA LEU A 99 -0.14 29.14 0.92
C LEU A 99 0.43 30.53 0.67
N GLU A 100 -0.10 31.59 1.32
CA GLU A 100 0.39 32.95 1.11
C GLU A 100 1.85 33.09 1.55
N SER A 101 2.22 32.49 2.69
CA SER A 101 3.61 32.44 3.15
C SER A 101 4.51 31.66 2.20
N ALA A 102 4.02 30.54 1.64
CA ALA A 102 4.74 29.77 0.64
C ALA A 102 5.01 30.60 -0.62
N ILE A 103 4.03 31.35 -1.11
CA ILE A 103 4.19 32.23 -2.28
C ILE A 103 5.28 33.28 -2.00
N VAL A 104 5.27 33.90 -0.81
CA VAL A 104 6.33 34.86 -0.44
C VAL A 104 7.71 34.22 -0.43
N LEU A 105 7.84 33.02 0.12
CA LEU A 105 9.12 32.27 0.09
C LEU A 105 9.56 31.99 -1.35
N LEU A 106 8.68 31.49 -2.19
CA LEU A 106 8.97 31.14 -3.58
C LEU A 106 9.37 32.39 -4.38
N GLN A 107 8.66 33.51 -4.23
CA GLN A 107 8.98 34.79 -4.86
C GLN A 107 10.35 35.34 -4.44
N ASN A 108 10.83 35.01 -3.25
CA ASN A 108 12.13 35.39 -2.74
C ASN A 108 13.23 34.35 -3.01
N GLY A 109 12.93 33.30 -3.80
CA GLY A 109 13.90 32.33 -4.28
C GLY A 109 14.12 31.09 -3.40
N ALA A 110 13.15 30.73 -2.55
CA ALA A 110 13.22 29.50 -1.77
C ALA A 110 13.42 28.27 -2.67
N ALA A 111 14.27 27.36 -2.24
CA ALA A 111 14.64 26.19 -3.02
C ALA A 111 13.58 25.09 -2.96
N VAL A 112 12.76 24.98 -4.00
CA VAL A 112 11.59 24.09 -4.14
C VAL A 112 11.88 22.60 -3.96
N ASN A 113 13.11 22.15 -4.30
CA ASN A 113 13.44 20.72 -4.38
C ASN A 113 14.38 20.25 -3.26
N ARG A 114 14.65 21.07 -2.24
CA ARG A 114 15.50 20.68 -1.12
C ARG A 114 14.81 19.67 -0.20
N LYS A 115 15.60 18.82 0.45
CA LYS A 115 15.10 17.72 1.30
C LYS A 115 15.96 17.58 2.57
N PRO A 116 15.83 18.49 3.53
CA PRO A 116 16.65 18.50 4.76
C PRO A 116 16.48 17.21 5.58
N ASN A 117 15.31 16.61 5.54
CA ASN A 117 14.94 15.37 6.23
C ASN A 117 14.67 14.20 5.27
N GLY A 118 15.26 14.25 4.07
CA GLY A 118 15.00 13.23 3.05
C GLY A 118 13.71 13.45 2.25
N LYS A 119 12.73 14.21 2.73
CA LYS A 119 11.50 14.57 1.99
C LYS A 119 11.62 15.93 1.32
N THR A 120 11.10 16.09 0.12
CA THR A 120 10.92 17.38 -0.52
C THR A 120 9.62 18.04 -0.04
N PRO A 121 9.43 19.37 -0.23
CA PRO A 121 8.15 20.02 0.06
C PRO A 121 6.96 19.33 -0.61
N LEU A 122 7.16 18.78 -1.84
CA LEU A 122 6.13 18.08 -2.58
C LEU A 122 5.67 16.79 -1.87
N HIS A 123 6.59 16.02 -1.27
CA HIS A 123 6.24 14.85 -0.45
C HIS A 123 5.47 15.25 0.81
N VAL A 124 5.86 16.35 1.44
CA VAL A 124 5.17 16.87 2.63
C VAL A 124 3.74 17.31 2.30
N ALA A 125 3.56 18.10 1.22
CA ALA A 125 2.24 18.51 0.75
C ALA A 125 1.33 17.30 0.43
N CYS A 126 1.91 16.24 -0.12
CA CYS A 126 1.20 14.99 -0.38
C CYS A 126 0.76 14.29 0.92
N THR A 127 1.65 14.22 1.93
CA THR A 127 1.34 13.58 3.22
C THR A 127 0.16 14.24 3.93
N VAL A 128 0.01 15.56 3.80
CA VAL A 128 -1.11 16.33 4.39
C VAL A 128 -2.32 16.46 3.44
N SER A 129 -2.30 15.77 2.31
CA SER A 129 -3.40 15.73 1.32
C SER A 129 -3.79 17.10 0.75
N ASN A 130 -2.82 17.98 0.55
CA ASN A 130 -3.06 19.36 0.12
C ASN A 130 -2.79 19.56 -1.38
N ALA A 131 -3.86 19.52 -2.17
CA ALA A 131 -3.77 19.67 -3.63
C ALA A 131 -3.33 21.08 -4.08
N ASP A 132 -3.74 22.12 -3.36
CA ASP A 132 -3.38 23.52 -3.70
C ASP A 132 -1.89 23.75 -3.51
N CYS A 133 -1.32 23.24 -2.42
CA CYS A 133 0.11 23.26 -2.18
C CYS A 133 0.89 22.48 -3.24
N VAL A 134 0.37 21.31 -3.64
CA VAL A 134 0.98 20.49 -4.72
C VAL A 134 0.98 21.26 -6.03
N GLY A 135 -0.15 21.87 -6.41
CA GLY A 135 -0.27 22.72 -7.60
C GLY A 135 0.73 23.86 -7.58
N LEU A 136 0.77 24.64 -6.50
CA LEU A 136 1.71 25.73 -6.32
C LEU A 136 3.17 25.27 -6.51
N LEU A 137 3.57 24.21 -5.84
CA LEU A 137 4.94 23.71 -5.94
C LEU A 137 5.33 23.30 -7.37
N LEU A 138 4.42 22.66 -8.11
CA LEU A 138 4.68 22.27 -9.50
C LEU A 138 4.79 23.48 -10.42
N GLU A 139 3.98 24.52 -10.24
CA GLU A 139 4.08 25.78 -10.96
C GLU A 139 5.44 26.46 -10.75
N TRP A 140 6.03 26.32 -9.55
CA TRP A 140 7.35 26.85 -9.22
C TRP A 140 8.49 25.89 -9.48
N GLY A 141 8.28 24.83 -10.25
CA GLY A 141 9.33 23.93 -10.73
C GLY A 141 9.70 22.79 -9.78
N ALA A 142 8.79 22.37 -8.92
CA ALA A 142 8.98 21.13 -8.16
C ALA A 142 9.08 19.94 -9.13
N ARG A 143 10.03 19.06 -8.89
CA ARG A 143 10.24 17.86 -9.71
C ARG A 143 9.20 16.81 -9.33
N ILE A 144 8.24 16.53 -10.21
CA ILE A 144 7.14 15.60 -9.97
C ILE A 144 7.60 14.18 -9.63
N ASN A 145 8.73 13.75 -10.20
CA ASN A 145 9.36 12.45 -9.93
C ASN A 145 10.56 12.59 -8.97
N SER A 146 10.57 13.61 -8.10
CA SER A 146 11.58 13.70 -7.05
C SER A 146 11.48 12.49 -6.12
N ILE A 147 12.62 12.05 -5.61
CA ILE A 147 12.70 10.90 -4.71
C ILE A 147 13.07 11.34 -3.30
N GLU A 148 12.41 10.75 -2.29
CA GLU A 148 12.78 10.87 -0.90
C GLU A 148 13.93 9.91 -0.53
N GLU A 149 14.24 9.78 0.76
CA GLU A 149 15.32 8.93 1.26
C GLU A 149 15.16 7.44 0.88
N ASN A 150 13.92 6.92 0.90
CA ASN A 150 13.60 5.54 0.48
C ASN A 150 13.35 5.40 -1.02
N GLN A 151 13.67 6.45 -1.79
CA GLN A 151 13.40 6.55 -3.22
C GLN A 151 11.89 6.53 -3.57
N ASP A 152 11.01 6.75 -2.61
CA ASP A 152 9.59 6.98 -2.92
C ASP A 152 9.44 8.28 -3.70
N THR A 153 8.64 8.27 -4.75
CA THR A 153 8.18 9.47 -5.45
C THR A 153 6.93 10.03 -4.76
N PRO A 154 6.51 11.28 -5.03
CA PRO A 154 5.24 11.82 -4.53
C PRO A 154 4.04 10.92 -4.87
N LEU A 155 4.06 10.24 -6.02
CA LEU A 155 3.03 9.27 -6.41
C LEU A 155 3.00 8.04 -5.50
N HIS A 156 4.17 7.53 -5.05
CA HIS A 156 4.21 6.47 -4.03
C HIS A 156 3.63 6.96 -2.71
N THR A 157 3.95 8.19 -2.31
CA THR A 157 3.41 8.79 -1.09
C THR A 157 1.88 8.91 -1.17
N ALA A 158 1.33 9.44 -2.27
CA ALA A 158 -0.12 9.51 -2.50
C ALA A 158 -0.78 8.13 -2.48
N ALA A 159 -0.14 7.14 -3.10
CA ALA A 159 -0.62 5.75 -3.13
C ALA A 159 -0.61 5.09 -1.75
N ARG A 160 0.42 5.37 -0.93
CA ARG A 160 0.53 4.86 0.44
C ARG A 160 -0.54 5.41 1.37
N TYR A 161 -0.84 6.70 1.26
CA TYR A 161 -1.85 7.35 2.09
C TYR A 161 -3.28 7.21 1.54
N GLY A 162 -3.44 6.59 0.37
CA GLY A 162 -4.75 6.38 -0.23
C GLY A 162 -5.45 7.68 -0.60
N ILE A 163 -4.79 8.58 -1.36
CA ILE A 163 -5.32 9.89 -1.74
C ILE A 163 -5.60 9.91 -3.26
N PRO A 164 -6.80 9.50 -3.70
CA PRO A 164 -7.13 9.34 -5.12
C PRO A 164 -6.98 10.62 -5.94
N GLU A 165 -7.36 11.76 -5.37
CA GLU A 165 -7.30 13.07 -6.03
C GLU A 165 -5.87 13.44 -6.38
N LEU A 166 -4.92 13.24 -5.45
CA LEU A 166 -3.52 13.50 -5.70
C LEU A 166 -2.89 12.49 -6.65
N VAL A 167 -3.30 11.22 -6.59
CA VAL A 167 -2.85 10.21 -7.57
C VAL A 167 -3.25 10.62 -8.98
N ALA A 168 -4.53 10.97 -9.19
CA ALA A 168 -5.01 11.44 -10.47
C ALA A 168 -4.30 12.73 -10.92
N PHE A 169 -4.08 13.64 -9.99
CA PHE A 169 -3.38 14.90 -10.25
C PHE A 169 -1.94 14.66 -10.71
N TYR A 170 -1.17 13.82 -10.00
CA TYR A 170 0.21 13.52 -10.37
C TYR A 170 0.30 12.82 -11.72
N ILE A 171 -0.59 11.87 -12.02
CA ILE A 171 -0.63 11.19 -13.31
C ILE A 171 -0.90 12.21 -14.43
N ALA A 172 -1.87 13.11 -14.26
CA ALA A 172 -2.19 14.16 -15.24
C ALA A 172 -1.02 15.12 -15.51
N HIS A 173 -0.12 15.30 -14.54
CA HIS A 173 1.07 16.14 -14.68
C HIS A 173 2.35 15.38 -15.05
N GLY A 174 2.24 14.12 -15.49
CA GLY A 174 3.35 13.34 -16.03
C GLY A 174 4.22 12.63 -14.99
N ALA A 175 3.65 12.27 -13.85
CA ALA A 175 4.33 11.37 -12.91
C ALA A 175 4.55 10.00 -13.55
N ASP A 176 5.70 9.39 -13.28
CA ASP A 176 6.00 8.03 -13.71
C ASP A 176 5.17 7.03 -12.88
N ILE A 177 4.13 6.50 -13.52
CA ILE A 177 3.16 5.59 -12.90
C ILE A 177 3.78 4.24 -12.50
N ASN A 178 4.89 3.87 -13.10
CA ASN A 178 5.63 2.63 -12.85
C ASN A 178 6.99 2.89 -12.18
N ALA A 179 7.20 4.07 -11.63
CA ALA A 179 8.40 4.34 -10.85
C ALA A 179 8.60 3.29 -9.76
N VAL A 180 9.84 2.95 -9.46
CA VAL A 180 10.15 2.00 -8.39
C VAL A 180 10.89 2.71 -7.26
N ASN A 181 10.57 2.36 -6.03
CA ASN A 181 11.24 2.86 -4.84
C ASN A 181 12.46 2.00 -4.46
N GLY A 182 13.07 2.26 -3.30
CA GLY A 182 14.22 1.51 -2.79
C GLY A 182 13.94 0.04 -2.47
N TYR A 183 12.69 -0.38 -2.42
CA TYR A 183 12.25 -1.78 -2.24
C TYR A 183 11.74 -2.40 -3.54
N MET A 184 11.99 -1.74 -4.67
CA MET A 184 11.44 -2.07 -5.99
C MET A 184 9.89 -2.07 -6.05
N GLU A 185 9.22 -1.51 -5.06
CA GLU A 185 7.77 -1.36 -5.09
C GLU A 185 7.35 -0.27 -6.08
N THR A 186 6.28 -0.51 -6.82
CA THR A 186 5.60 0.50 -7.63
C THR A 186 4.47 1.17 -6.82
N PRO A 187 3.93 2.33 -7.22
CA PRO A 187 2.77 2.94 -6.58
C PRO A 187 1.59 1.96 -6.46
N LEU A 188 1.37 1.08 -7.46
CA LEU A 188 0.33 0.05 -7.42
C LEU A 188 0.60 -1.01 -6.34
N ILE A 189 1.83 -1.48 -6.19
CA ILE A 189 2.21 -2.45 -5.14
C ILE A 189 2.06 -1.81 -3.76
N THR A 190 2.51 -0.56 -3.62
CA THR A 190 2.35 0.22 -2.38
C THR A 190 0.88 0.37 -2.01
N ALA A 191 0.01 0.82 -2.95
CA ALA A 191 -1.42 0.95 -2.69
C ALA A 191 -2.08 -0.39 -2.32
N ALA A 192 -1.73 -1.47 -3.04
CA ALA A 192 -2.26 -2.80 -2.77
C ALA A 192 -1.87 -3.35 -1.39
N PHE A 193 -0.68 -3.01 -0.89
CA PHE A 193 -0.24 -3.38 0.45
C PHE A 193 -1.07 -2.67 1.53
N TRP A 194 -1.30 -1.35 1.37
CA TRP A 194 -2.01 -0.52 2.34
C TRP A 194 -3.54 -0.54 2.20
N ALA A 195 -4.08 -1.26 1.20
CA ALA A 195 -5.52 -1.37 0.96
C ALA A 195 -6.32 -2.01 2.11
N MET A 196 -5.64 -2.55 3.12
CA MET A 196 -6.26 -3.15 4.29
C MET A 196 -5.70 -2.58 5.58
N ASP A 197 -6.58 -2.09 6.43
CA ASP A 197 -6.25 -1.80 7.82
C ASP A 197 -6.37 -3.08 8.66
N ILE A 198 -5.22 -3.59 9.12
CA ILE A 198 -5.14 -4.80 9.94
C ILE A 198 -5.74 -4.57 11.34
N ARG A 199 -5.70 -3.34 11.87
CA ARG A 199 -6.20 -3.00 13.21
C ARG A 199 -7.73 -2.95 13.20
N GLU A 200 -8.28 -2.22 12.26
CA GLU A 200 -9.73 -2.07 12.09
C GLU A 200 -10.38 -3.26 11.38
N ARG A 201 -9.59 -4.15 10.78
CA ARG A 201 -10.05 -5.31 10.00
C ARG A 201 -10.98 -4.93 8.86
N THR A 202 -10.73 -3.78 8.26
CA THR A 202 -11.52 -3.21 7.17
C THR A 202 -10.67 -2.99 5.93
N TYR A 203 -11.31 -3.07 4.77
CA TYR A 203 -10.68 -2.66 3.51
C TYR A 203 -10.87 -1.16 3.34
N ASN A 204 -9.81 -0.50 2.88
CA ASN A 204 -9.83 0.93 2.64
C ASN A 204 -10.29 1.22 1.20
N SER A 205 -11.50 1.80 1.07
CA SER A 205 -12.09 2.15 -0.23
C SER A 205 -11.25 3.13 -1.03
N GLU A 206 -10.55 4.04 -0.35
CA GLU A 206 -9.70 5.04 -1.01
C GLU A 206 -8.51 4.36 -1.69
N HIS A 207 -7.88 3.37 -1.03
CA HIS A 207 -6.82 2.60 -1.67
C HIS A 207 -7.34 1.74 -2.84
N HIS A 208 -8.57 1.22 -2.77
CA HIS A 208 -9.20 0.56 -3.93
C HIS A 208 -9.37 1.54 -5.09
N LEU A 209 -9.80 2.77 -4.80
CA LEU A 209 -9.95 3.80 -5.83
C LEU A 209 -8.59 4.21 -6.41
N VAL A 210 -7.56 4.36 -5.56
CA VAL A 210 -6.17 4.58 -6.01
C VAL A 210 -5.70 3.47 -6.95
N CYS A 211 -5.89 2.19 -6.57
CA CYS A 211 -5.53 1.07 -7.43
C CYS A 211 -6.28 1.11 -8.77
N ARG A 212 -7.57 1.46 -8.75
CA ARG A 212 -8.39 1.62 -9.96
C ARG A 212 -7.82 2.71 -10.87
N ILE A 213 -7.56 3.90 -10.33
CA ILE A 213 -6.99 5.03 -11.09
C ILE A 213 -5.65 4.64 -11.71
N LEU A 214 -4.77 4.01 -10.94
CA LEU A 214 -3.47 3.56 -11.44
C LEU A 214 -3.62 2.56 -12.61
N LEU A 215 -4.50 1.57 -12.47
CA LEU A 215 -4.75 0.55 -13.50
C LEU A 215 -5.41 1.15 -14.75
N ASP A 216 -6.38 2.05 -14.60
CA ASP A 216 -7.05 2.73 -15.72
C ASP A 216 -6.08 3.63 -16.52
N HIS A 217 -4.98 4.07 -15.89
CA HIS A 217 -3.89 4.81 -16.54
C HIS A 217 -2.70 3.92 -16.91
N ASN A 218 -2.92 2.63 -17.11
CA ASN A 218 -1.95 1.64 -17.57
C ASN A 218 -0.77 1.38 -16.61
N ALA A 219 -0.96 1.46 -15.29
CA ALA A 219 0.02 0.90 -14.37
C ALA A 219 0.23 -0.59 -14.67
N ASN A 220 1.49 -1.02 -14.74
CA ASN A 220 1.81 -2.39 -15.10
C ASN A 220 1.62 -3.37 -13.91
N PRO A 221 0.60 -4.25 -13.93
CA PRO A 221 0.32 -5.16 -12.82
C PRO A 221 1.31 -6.32 -12.72
N HIS A 222 2.27 -6.43 -13.64
CA HIS A 222 3.26 -7.50 -13.69
C HIS A 222 4.57 -7.16 -12.99
N LEU A 223 4.77 -5.90 -12.62
CA LEU A 223 5.96 -5.49 -11.87
C LEU A 223 5.93 -6.09 -10.47
N TYR A 224 7.09 -6.27 -9.89
CA TYR A 224 7.30 -6.96 -8.63
C TYR A 224 8.29 -6.19 -7.74
N GLU A 225 8.20 -6.41 -6.44
CA GLU A 225 9.11 -5.88 -5.43
C GLU A 225 10.37 -6.75 -5.26
N GLU A 226 11.22 -6.38 -4.34
CA GLU A 226 12.51 -7.05 -4.04
C GLU A 226 12.39 -8.57 -3.83
N ASP A 227 11.28 -9.06 -3.26
CA ASP A 227 10.99 -10.49 -3.07
C ASP A 227 10.22 -11.13 -4.25
N ASP A 228 10.19 -10.53 -5.43
CA ASP A 228 9.41 -10.94 -6.61
C ASP A 228 7.88 -10.97 -6.40
N LYS A 229 7.36 -10.30 -5.35
CA LYS A 229 5.92 -10.23 -5.11
C LYS A 229 5.29 -9.12 -5.94
N THR A 230 4.20 -9.45 -6.62
CA THR A 230 3.37 -8.52 -7.39
C THR A 230 2.25 -7.93 -6.51
N ALA A 231 1.54 -6.91 -7.02
CA ALA A 231 0.34 -6.39 -6.37
C ALA A 231 -0.71 -7.49 -6.09
N LEU A 232 -0.83 -8.51 -6.97
CA LEU A 232 -1.73 -9.65 -6.76
C LEU A 232 -1.35 -10.49 -5.54
N HIS A 233 -0.06 -10.66 -5.24
CA HIS A 233 0.39 -11.34 -4.01
C HIS A 233 -0.04 -10.55 -2.76
N LYS A 234 0.08 -9.21 -2.78
CA LYS A 234 -0.36 -8.33 -1.68
C LYS A 234 -1.89 -8.40 -1.50
N ALA A 235 -2.66 -8.34 -2.58
CA ALA A 235 -4.12 -8.48 -2.54
C ALA A 235 -4.55 -9.84 -1.97
N CYS A 236 -3.88 -10.94 -2.35
CA CYS A 236 -4.14 -12.26 -1.80
C CYS A 236 -3.72 -12.39 -0.33
N TRP A 237 -2.61 -11.77 0.08
CA TRP A 237 -2.22 -11.66 1.49
C TRP A 237 -3.26 -10.90 2.32
N ASN A 238 -3.89 -9.89 1.75
CA ASN A 238 -4.98 -9.15 2.37
C ASN A 238 -6.32 -9.91 2.33
N CYS A 239 -6.45 -11.00 1.55
CA CYS A 239 -7.70 -11.71 1.26
C CYS A 239 -8.77 -10.77 0.66
N ASP A 240 -8.35 -9.81 -0.14
CA ASP A 240 -9.16 -8.73 -0.69
C ASP A 240 -9.69 -9.11 -2.07
N HIS A 241 -10.91 -9.65 -2.10
CA HIS A 241 -11.52 -10.10 -3.36
C HIS A 241 -11.82 -8.96 -4.35
N VAL A 242 -12.03 -7.73 -3.87
CA VAL A 242 -12.27 -6.56 -4.74
C VAL A 242 -10.99 -6.20 -5.48
N LEU A 243 -9.89 -6.07 -4.74
CA LEU A 243 -8.59 -5.75 -5.33
C LEU A 243 -8.08 -6.89 -6.22
N ILE A 244 -8.25 -8.17 -5.79
CA ILE A 244 -7.93 -9.34 -6.62
C ILE A 244 -8.67 -9.26 -7.95
N GLN A 245 -9.97 -8.96 -7.95
CA GLN A 245 -10.76 -8.84 -9.17
C GLN A 245 -10.23 -7.74 -10.08
N MET A 246 -9.98 -6.53 -9.55
CA MET A 246 -9.43 -5.41 -10.33
C MET A 246 -8.10 -5.75 -11.00
N LEU A 247 -7.19 -6.38 -10.25
CA LEU A 247 -5.87 -6.75 -10.78
C LEU A 247 -5.98 -7.83 -11.86
N LEU A 248 -6.87 -8.82 -11.68
CA LEU A 248 -7.09 -9.87 -12.68
C LEU A 248 -7.75 -9.33 -13.95
N GLU A 249 -8.70 -8.42 -13.83
CA GLU A 249 -9.32 -7.71 -14.97
C GLU A 249 -8.28 -6.90 -15.75
N ALA A 250 -7.31 -6.30 -15.05
CA ALA A 250 -6.17 -5.61 -15.65
C ALA A 250 -5.09 -6.57 -16.20
N GLY A 251 -5.32 -7.88 -16.16
CA GLY A 251 -4.45 -8.89 -16.75
C GLY A 251 -3.31 -9.39 -15.85
N ALA A 252 -3.34 -9.16 -14.54
CA ALA A 252 -2.32 -9.66 -13.63
C ALA A 252 -2.13 -11.18 -13.75
N LYS A 253 -0.87 -11.64 -13.77
CA LYS A 253 -0.51 -13.06 -13.91
C LYS A 253 -0.79 -13.81 -12.60
N THR A 254 -1.76 -14.72 -12.62
CA THR A 254 -2.16 -15.54 -11.47
C THR A 254 -1.07 -16.47 -10.95
N ASN A 255 -0.15 -16.88 -11.83
CA ASN A 255 0.91 -17.87 -11.56
C ASN A 255 2.32 -17.27 -11.50
N ALA A 256 2.43 -15.95 -11.34
CA ALA A 256 3.69 -15.33 -10.97
C ALA A 256 4.14 -15.88 -9.62
N MET A 257 5.43 -16.21 -9.49
CA MET A 257 6.00 -16.79 -8.28
C MET A 257 6.95 -15.77 -7.61
N ASP A 258 6.90 -15.73 -6.29
CA ASP A 258 7.89 -15.00 -5.50
C ASP A 258 9.23 -15.76 -5.42
N VAL A 259 10.23 -15.19 -4.75
CA VAL A 259 11.54 -15.80 -4.51
C VAL A 259 11.47 -17.17 -3.81
N ASN A 260 10.36 -17.48 -3.12
CA ASN A 260 10.12 -18.74 -2.42
C ASN A 260 9.33 -19.74 -3.29
N GLY A 261 9.06 -19.42 -4.55
CA GLY A 261 8.23 -20.23 -5.46
C GLY A 261 6.75 -20.26 -5.06
N CYS A 262 6.27 -19.25 -4.32
CA CYS A 262 4.86 -19.15 -3.96
C CYS A 262 4.13 -18.23 -4.95
N ALA A 263 3.05 -18.73 -5.56
CA ALA A 263 2.13 -17.89 -6.32
C ALA A 263 1.02 -17.30 -5.41
N ALA A 264 0.23 -16.40 -5.96
CA ALA A 264 -0.84 -15.68 -5.25
C ALA A 264 -1.79 -16.60 -4.47
N LEU A 265 -2.16 -17.78 -5.03
CA LEU A 265 -3.03 -18.74 -4.37
C LEU A 265 -2.43 -19.30 -3.07
N GLN A 266 -1.11 -19.51 -3.01
CA GLN A 266 -0.44 -19.96 -1.78
C GLN A 266 -0.45 -18.90 -0.68
N TYR A 267 -0.38 -17.61 -1.04
CA TYR A 267 -0.55 -16.50 -0.09
C TYR A 267 -1.94 -16.51 0.53
N LEU A 268 -2.98 -16.70 -0.29
CA LEU A 268 -4.35 -16.81 0.20
C LEU A 268 -4.52 -17.99 1.18
N LEU A 269 -3.94 -19.15 0.87
CA LEU A 269 -3.97 -20.32 1.78
C LEU A 269 -3.32 -20.03 3.15
N LYS A 270 -2.23 -19.24 3.17
CA LYS A 270 -1.54 -18.87 4.42
C LYS A 270 -2.40 -17.99 5.34
N VAL A 271 -3.29 -17.17 4.76
CA VAL A 271 -4.02 -16.14 5.52
C VAL A 271 -5.48 -16.48 5.78
N THR A 272 -6.05 -17.48 5.11
CA THR A 272 -7.49 -17.80 5.20
C THR A 272 -7.98 -17.96 6.64
N GLN A 273 -7.25 -18.66 7.51
CA GLN A 273 -7.65 -18.86 8.91
C GLN A 273 -7.47 -17.63 9.79
N ILE A 274 -6.48 -16.79 9.49
CA ILE A 274 -6.17 -15.62 10.33
C ILE A 274 -7.00 -14.38 9.96
N ARG A 275 -7.87 -14.51 8.94
CA ARG A 275 -8.74 -13.42 8.46
C ARG A 275 -10.21 -13.86 8.42
N PRO A 276 -10.85 -14.14 9.59
CA PRO A 276 -12.19 -14.70 9.68
C PRO A 276 -13.30 -13.78 9.15
N TRP A 277 -13.01 -12.49 8.96
CA TRP A 277 -13.94 -11.49 8.42
C TRP A 277 -13.96 -11.43 6.89
N ALA A 278 -12.97 -12.06 6.22
CA ALA A 278 -12.85 -12.05 4.77
C ALA A 278 -13.79 -13.07 4.12
N ILE A 279 -13.96 -12.98 2.81
CA ILE A 279 -14.75 -13.90 1.97
C ILE A 279 -13.77 -14.72 1.11
N PRO A 280 -13.06 -15.70 1.70
CA PRO A 280 -12.00 -16.41 1.00
C PRO A 280 -12.50 -17.21 -0.20
N GLU A 281 -13.75 -17.74 -0.17
CA GLU A 281 -14.32 -18.45 -1.30
C GLU A 281 -14.36 -17.62 -2.57
N ARG A 282 -14.65 -16.33 -2.46
CA ARG A 282 -14.66 -15.43 -3.62
C ARG A 282 -13.24 -15.21 -4.17
N CYS A 283 -12.25 -15.09 -3.28
CA CYS A 283 -10.85 -14.96 -3.69
C CYS A 283 -10.36 -16.22 -4.44
N TYR A 284 -10.64 -17.43 -3.92
CA TYR A 284 -10.29 -18.68 -4.60
C TYR A 284 -11.01 -18.81 -5.93
N GLN A 285 -12.30 -18.48 -5.97
CA GLN A 285 -13.11 -18.52 -7.18
C GLN A 285 -12.52 -17.63 -8.28
N LEU A 286 -12.17 -16.37 -7.96
CA LEU A 286 -11.56 -15.45 -8.89
C LEU A 286 -10.23 -15.99 -9.43
N LEU A 287 -9.31 -16.37 -8.55
CA LEU A 287 -8.00 -16.88 -8.97
C LEU A 287 -8.14 -18.09 -9.91
N LEU A 288 -9.00 -19.07 -9.56
CA LEU A 288 -9.22 -20.26 -10.38
C LEU A 288 -9.94 -19.96 -11.70
N ASN A 289 -10.81 -18.94 -11.74
CA ASN A 289 -11.50 -18.52 -12.96
C ASN A 289 -10.60 -17.74 -13.93
N TYR A 290 -9.51 -17.16 -13.40
CA TYR A 290 -8.48 -16.49 -14.20
C TYR A 290 -7.24 -17.38 -14.44
N GLY A 291 -7.34 -18.69 -14.17
CA GLY A 291 -6.34 -19.66 -14.56
C GLY A 291 -5.21 -19.88 -13.55
N ALA A 292 -5.45 -19.60 -12.26
CA ALA A 292 -4.49 -19.97 -11.23
C ALA A 292 -4.26 -21.49 -11.20
N ALA A 293 -3.02 -21.89 -11.03
CA ALA A 293 -2.63 -23.27 -10.86
C ALA A 293 -3.28 -23.87 -9.60
N ARG A 294 -3.90 -25.02 -9.76
CA ARG A 294 -4.51 -25.76 -8.65
C ARG A 294 -3.44 -26.37 -7.75
N VAL A 295 -3.76 -26.55 -6.49
CA VAL A 295 -2.88 -27.28 -5.55
C VAL A 295 -2.70 -28.72 -6.05
N TYR A 296 -1.49 -29.26 -5.97
CA TYR A 296 -1.21 -30.63 -6.38
C TYR A 296 -2.09 -31.61 -5.58
N PRO A 297 -2.89 -32.50 -6.23
CA PRO A 297 -3.90 -33.32 -5.57
C PRO A 297 -3.44 -34.08 -4.32
N PRO A 298 -2.25 -34.73 -4.29
CA PRO A 298 -1.73 -35.39 -3.09
C PRO A 298 -1.52 -34.46 -1.89
N GLN A 299 -1.38 -33.16 -2.13
CA GLN A 299 -1.22 -32.14 -1.07
C GLN A 299 -2.52 -31.42 -0.70
N PHE A 300 -3.67 -31.84 -1.23
CA PHE A 300 -4.96 -31.19 -0.94
C PHE A 300 -5.33 -31.17 0.54
N HIS A 301 -4.77 -32.07 1.35
CA HIS A 301 -4.89 -32.02 2.81
C HIS A 301 -4.42 -30.67 3.40
N LYS A 302 -3.46 -29.98 2.74
CA LYS A 302 -3.02 -28.64 3.16
C LYS A 302 -4.11 -27.58 2.91
N VAL A 303 -4.91 -27.75 1.85
CA VAL A 303 -6.09 -26.91 1.61
C VAL A 303 -7.10 -27.09 2.73
N LEU A 304 -7.36 -28.34 3.13
CA LEU A 304 -8.25 -28.64 4.25
C LEU A 304 -7.72 -28.07 5.56
N GLN A 305 -6.41 -28.17 5.83
CA GLN A 305 -5.79 -27.55 6.99
C GLN A 305 -5.97 -26.03 7.00
N ALA A 306 -5.88 -25.38 5.84
CA ALA A 306 -5.99 -23.91 5.72
C ALA A 306 -7.45 -23.42 5.71
N CYS A 307 -8.40 -24.24 5.25
CA CYS A 307 -9.75 -23.79 4.91
C CYS A 307 -10.87 -24.57 5.63
N HIS A 308 -10.55 -25.41 6.63
CA HIS A 308 -11.57 -26.27 7.25
C HIS A 308 -12.75 -25.51 7.86
N GLU A 309 -12.55 -24.29 8.34
CA GLU A 309 -13.63 -23.43 8.87
C GLU A 309 -14.48 -22.78 7.77
N TYR A 310 -14.06 -22.94 6.49
CA TYR A 310 -14.67 -22.30 5.31
C TYR A 310 -15.11 -23.35 4.28
N PRO A 311 -16.21 -24.08 4.52
CA PRO A 311 -16.68 -25.15 3.59
C PRO A 311 -16.85 -24.68 2.16
N ARG A 312 -17.34 -23.45 1.95
CA ARG A 312 -17.49 -22.87 0.61
C ARG A 312 -16.16 -22.70 -0.12
N ALA A 313 -15.11 -22.31 0.58
CA ALA A 313 -13.76 -22.21 -0.01
C ALA A 313 -13.22 -23.58 -0.40
N VAL A 314 -13.43 -24.60 0.45
CA VAL A 314 -13.07 -26.00 0.13
C VAL A 314 -13.86 -26.50 -1.08
N GLU A 315 -15.17 -26.19 -1.16
CA GLU A 315 -16.04 -26.56 -2.29
C GLU A 315 -15.52 -25.98 -3.62
N VAL A 316 -15.19 -24.68 -3.66
CA VAL A 316 -14.63 -24.00 -4.83
C VAL A 316 -13.35 -24.72 -5.28
N MET A 317 -12.46 -25.03 -4.35
CA MET A 317 -11.19 -25.70 -4.64
C MET A 317 -11.40 -27.12 -5.17
N VAL A 318 -12.23 -27.95 -4.52
CA VAL A 318 -12.52 -29.33 -4.95
C VAL A 318 -13.21 -29.35 -6.30
N ASN A 319 -14.16 -28.46 -6.53
CA ASN A 319 -14.91 -28.38 -7.77
C ASN A 319 -14.08 -27.89 -8.97
N SER A 320 -12.85 -27.41 -8.74
CA SER A 320 -11.91 -27.08 -9.82
C SER A 320 -11.23 -28.30 -10.43
N TYR A 321 -11.24 -29.47 -9.76
CA TYR A 321 -10.63 -30.71 -10.28
C TYR A 321 -11.68 -31.57 -10.96
N GLU A 322 -11.29 -32.16 -12.08
CA GLU A 322 -12.09 -33.18 -12.75
C GLU A 322 -12.21 -34.42 -11.87
N HIS A 323 -11.10 -34.83 -11.30
CA HIS A 323 -11.02 -35.98 -10.42
C HIS A 323 -10.01 -35.72 -9.30
N ILE A 324 -10.41 -35.95 -8.05
CA ILE A 324 -9.52 -35.86 -6.89
C ILE A 324 -9.92 -36.95 -5.89
N LYS A 325 -8.93 -37.74 -5.46
CA LYS A 325 -9.15 -38.82 -4.48
C LYS A 325 -8.80 -38.34 -3.09
N HIS A 326 -9.68 -38.60 -2.12
CA HIS A 326 -9.36 -38.36 -0.74
C HIS A 326 -8.29 -39.33 -0.23
N THR A 327 -7.54 -38.93 0.75
CA THR A 327 -6.54 -39.76 1.44
C THR A 327 -6.84 -39.77 2.95
N LYS A 328 -6.27 -40.71 3.69
CA LYS A 328 -6.39 -40.76 5.16
C LYS A 328 -5.96 -39.44 5.81
N LYS A 329 -5.06 -38.67 5.16
CA LYS A 329 -4.60 -37.36 5.63
C LYS A 329 -5.70 -36.30 5.60
N TRP A 330 -6.73 -36.44 4.78
CA TRP A 330 -7.82 -35.45 4.68
C TRP A 330 -8.64 -35.38 5.96
N ARG A 331 -9.03 -36.55 6.50
CA ARG A 331 -9.80 -36.58 7.76
C ARG A 331 -8.98 -36.03 8.94
N ALA A 332 -7.69 -36.39 8.99
CA ALA A 332 -6.77 -35.89 10.01
C ALA A 332 -6.48 -34.38 9.90
N ALA A 333 -6.73 -33.78 8.73
CA ALA A 333 -6.53 -32.33 8.49
C ALA A 333 -7.69 -31.48 9.01
N ILE A 334 -8.82 -32.10 9.39
CA ILE A 334 -10.03 -31.40 9.85
C ILE A 334 -10.22 -31.71 11.34
N PRO A 335 -10.18 -30.69 12.22
CA PRO A 335 -10.47 -30.85 13.65
C PRO A 335 -11.87 -31.45 13.88
N GLU A 336 -12.02 -32.32 14.90
CA GLU A 336 -13.28 -33.03 15.16
C GLU A 336 -14.46 -32.06 15.37
N ALA A 337 -14.27 -31.00 16.14
CA ALA A 337 -15.29 -30.01 16.39
C ALA A 337 -15.78 -29.30 15.11
N VAL A 338 -14.87 -29.08 14.15
CA VAL A 338 -15.21 -28.48 12.86
C VAL A 338 -15.95 -29.48 11.96
N TYR A 339 -15.48 -30.74 11.97
CA TYR A 339 -16.13 -31.80 11.22
C TYR A 339 -17.58 -31.98 11.67
N GLU A 340 -17.86 -32.08 12.98
CA GLU A 340 -19.21 -32.21 13.49
C GLU A 340 -20.09 -30.97 13.20
N ARG A 341 -19.49 -29.76 13.25
CA ARG A 341 -20.17 -28.50 12.89
C ARG A 341 -20.65 -28.49 11.43
N TYR A 342 -19.82 -29.00 10.51
CA TYR A 342 -20.09 -29.01 9.08
C TYR A 342 -20.25 -30.45 8.52
N LYS A 343 -20.78 -31.36 9.30
CA LYS A 343 -20.85 -32.78 9.02
C LYS A 343 -21.42 -33.10 7.65
N THR A 344 -22.59 -32.55 7.33
CA THR A 344 -23.25 -32.78 6.03
C THR A 344 -22.36 -32.42 4.85
N PHE A 345 -21.61 -31.33 4.96
CA PHE A 345 -20.67 -30.90 3.92
C PHE A 345 -19.50 -31.87 3.79
N TYR A 346 -18.84 -32.21 4.89
CA TYR A 346 -17.67 -33.07 4.87
C TYR A 346 -18.02 -34.52 4.50
N ASP A 347 -19.17 -35.02 4.90
CA ASP A 347 -19.67 -36.34 4.47
C ASP A 347 -19.89 -36.36 2.95
N SER A 348 -20.48 -35.31 2.38
CA SER A 348 -20.63 -35.17 0.92
C SER A 348 -19.29 -35.09 0.22
N LEU A 349 -18.33 -34.32 0.76
CA LEU A 349 -16.97 -34.20 0.24
C LEU A 349 -16.27 -35.56 0.18
N PHE A 350 -16.31 -36.34 1.27
CA PHE A 350 -15.67 -37.65 1.31
C PHE A 350 -16.38 -38.65 0.42
N ALA A 351 -17.70 -38.63 0.35
CA ALA A 351 -18.47 -39.51 -0.53
C ALA A 351 -18.10 -39.27 -2.00
N VAL A 352 -18.02 -38.04 -2.43
CA VAL A 352 -17.71 -37.66 -3.81
C VAL A 352 -16.24 -37.93 -4.17
N CYS A 353 -15.33 -37.75 -3.21
CA CYS A 353 -13.88 -37.99 -3.44
C CYS A 353 -13.43 -39.42 -3.17
N THR A 354 -14.35 -40.38 -2.89
CA THR A 354 -14.12 -41.81 -2.98
C THR A 354 -14.11 -42.22 -4.45
N ASN A 355 -13.83 -43.48 -4.76
CA ASN A 355 -13.70 -44.00 -6.15
C ASN A 355 -14.98 -43.89 -7.02
N ASN A 356 -15.97 -43.10 -6.62
CA ASN A 356 -17.17 -42.88 -7.42
C ASN A 356 -16.90 -41.89 -8.57
N PRO A 357 -17.41 -42.18 -9.78
CA PRO A 357 -17.32 -41.22 -10.87
C PRO A 357 -18.12 -39.96 -10.50
N ARG A 358 -17.58 -38.79 -10.81
CA ARG A 358 -18.29 -37.51 -10.68
C ARG A 358 -19.46 -37.49 -11.66
N THR A 359 -20.46 -36.69 -11.35
CA THR A 359 -21.64 -36.51 -12.20
C THR A 359 -21.25 -36.03 -13.60
N LEU A 360 -22.01 -36.40 -14.63
CA LEU A 360 -21.78 -35.93 -16.01
C LEU A 360 -21.79 -34.41 -16.10
N GLN A 361 -22.64 -33.75 -15.30
CA GLN A 361 -22.70 -32.32 -15.22
C GLN A 361 -21.36 -31.72 -14.73
N HIS A 362 -20.73 -32.34 -13.72
CA HIS A 362 -19.42 -31.88 -13.23
C HIS A 362 -18.33 -32.10 -14.26
N LEU A 363 -18.30 -33.28 -14.93
CA LEU A 363 -17.32 -33.60 -15.98
C LEU A 363 -17.46 -32.62 -17.16
N ALA A 364 -18.71 -32.32 -17.58
CA ALA A 364 -18.98 -31.31 -18.60
C ALA A 364 -18.47 -29.93 -18.18
N ARG A 365 -18.69 -29.51 -16.92
CA ARG A 365 -18.13 -28.26 -16.38
C ARG A 365 -16.61 -28.25 -16.53
N CYS A 366 -15.92 -29.29 -16.11
CA CYS A 366 -14.47 -29.39 -16.18
C CYS A 366 -13.97 -29.32 -17.63
N ALA A 367 -14.65 -30.03 -18.57
CA ALA A 367 -14.32 -30.02 -20.00
C ALA A 367 -14.47 -28.60 -20.60
N ILE A 368 -15.57 -27.89 -20.29
CA ILE A 368 -15.82 -26.52 -20.75
C ILE A 368 -14.73 -25.57 -20.19
N ARG A 369 -14.42 -25.69 -18.90
CA ARG A 369 -13.38 -24.87 -18.27
C ARG A 369 -11.99 -25.14 -18.85
N ALA A 370 -11.67 -26.39 -19.15
CA ALA A 370 -10.43 -26.78 -19.82
C ALA A 370 -10.34 -26.20 -21.24
N ALA A 371 -11.44 -26.26 -22.00
CA ALA A 371 -11.52 -25.67 -23.36
C ALA A 371 -11.29 -24.15 -23.35
N MET A 372 -11.65 -23.45 -22.25
CA MET A 372 -11.36 -22.02 -22.03
C MET A 372 -9.96 -21.78 -21.44
N SER A 373 -9.09 -22.80 -21.40
CA SER A 373 -7.77 -22.73 -20.74
C SER A 373 -7.85 -22.24 -19.30
N TYR A 374 -8.93 -22.57 -18.59
CA TYR A 374 -9.29 -22.13 -17.23
C TYR A 374 -9.43 -20.61 -17.05
N ARG A 375 -9.43 -19.82 -18.12
CA ARG A 375 -9.74 -18.38 -18.11
C ARG A 375 -11.25 -18.18 -18.28
N CYS A 376 -12.01 -18.64 -17.29
CA CYS A 376 -13.45 -18.82 -17.43
C CYS A 376 -14.24 -17.52 -17.22
N GLU A 377 -13.71 -16.56 -16.45
CA GLU A 377 -14.48 -15.37 -16.08
C GLU A 377 -15.00 -14.60 -17.31
N LEU A 378 -14.12 -14.31 -18.26
CA LEU A 378 -14.50 -13.61 -19.49
C LEU A 378 -15.22 -14.55 -20.50
N GLY A 379 -14.72 -15.77 -20.66
CA GLY A 379 -15.26 -16.71 -21.64
C GLY A 379 -16.71 -17.12 -21.34
N VAL A 380 -17.04 -17.37 -20.08
CA VAL A 380 -18.41 -17.75 -19.66
C VAL A 380 -19.41 -16.62 -19.89
N GLN A 381 -19.00 -15.35 -19.72
CA GLN A 381 -19.89 -14.22 -19.95
C GLN A 381 -20.32 -14.09 -21.41
N GLN A 382 -19.47 -14.53 -22.37
CA GLN A 382 -19.76 -14.51 -23.81
C GLN A 382 -20.71 -15.63 -24.26
N LEU A 383 -20.92 -16.65 -23.42
CA LEU A 383 -21.83 -17.74 -23.74
C LEU A 383 -23.30 -17.34 -23.55
N PHE A 384 -24.14 -17.73 -24.50
CA PHE A 384 -25.62 -17.59 -24.41
C PHE A 384 -26.20 -18.67 -23.50
N LEU A 385 -25.91 -18.58 -22.20
CA LEU A 385 -26.36 -19.55 -21.20
C LEU A 385 -27.17 -18.85 -20.08
N PRO A 386 -28.11 -19.59 -19.45
CA PRO A 386 -28.80 -19.11 -18.28
C PRO A 386 -27.83 -18.73 -17.15
N SER A 387 -28.21 -17.73 -16.34
CA SER A 387 -27.38 -17.22 -15.23
C SER A 387 -26.94 -18.34 -14.26
N SER A 388 -27.84 -19.28 -13.95
CA SER A 388 -27.54 -20.44 -13.10
C SER A 388 -26.44 -21.33 -13.65
N VAL A 389 -26.41 -21.53 -14.98
CA VAL A 389 -25.36 -22.33 -15.64
C VAL A 389 -24.04 -21.55 -15.65
N LYS A 390 -24.09 -20.23 -15.90
CA LYS A 390 -22.90 -19.39 -15.82
C LYS A 390 -22.27 -19.44 -14.42
N LYS A 391 -23.07 -19.27 -13.37
CA LYS A 391 -22.66 -19.40 -11.98
C LYS A 391 -22.01 -20.75 -11.68
N TYR A 392 -22.63 -21.83 -12.16
CA TYR A 392 -22.10 -23.16 -12.02
C TYR A 392 -20.72 -23.32 -12.72
N LEU A 393 -20.56 -22.81 -13.93
CA LEU A 393 -19.29 -22.83 -14.66
C LEU A 393 -18.21 -21.99 -13.95
N LEU A 394 -18.58 -20.90 -13.28
CA LEU A 394 -17.70 -20.02 -12.53
C LEU A 394 -17.39 -20.52 -11.10
N LEU A 395 -17.72 -21.79 -10.77
CA LEU A 395 -17.46 -22.40 -9.48
C LEU A 395 -18.16 -21.69 -8.30
N GLU A 396 -19.33 -21.09 -8.52
CA GLU A 396 -20.09 -20.50 -7.42
C GLU A 396 -20.49 -21.61 -6.41
N PRO A 397 -20.11 -21.46 -5.11
CA PRO A 397 -20.36 -22.51 -4.14
C PRO A 397 -21.84 -22.55 -3.72
N VAL A 398 -22.40 -23.76 -3.63
CA VAL A 398 -23.80 -24.00 -3.23
C VAL A 398 -23.92 -24.66 -1.84
N GLY A 399 -22.80 -25.01 -1.21
CA GLY A 399 -22.75 -25.57 0.14
C GLY A 399 -22.80 -27.09 0.21
N ILE A 400 -22.91 -27.79 -0.92
CA ILE A 400 -22.89 -29.26 -1.00
C ILE A 400 -22.11 -29.68 -2.25
N ILE A 401 -21.32 -30.74 -2.16
CA ILE A 401 -20.56 -31.29 -3.26
C ILE A 401 -21.34 -32.46 -3.88
N TYR A 402 -21.58 -32.41 -5.19
CA TYR A 402 -22.29 -33.41 -5.96
C TYR A 402 -21.36 -34.26 -6.83
#